data_b79a86da5e80303407473a0beff20fe0
#
_entry.id   b79a86da5e80303407473a0beff20fe0
#
_cell.length_a   1.000
_cell.length_b   1.000
_cell.length_c   1.000
_cell.angle_alpha   90.00
_cell.angle_beta   90.00
_cell.angle_gamma   90.00
#
_symmetry.space_group_name_H-M   'P 1'
#
loop_
_entity.id
_entity.type
_entity.pdbx_description
1 polymer ?
#
loop_
_entity_poly.entity_id
_entity_poly.type
_entity_poly.pdbx_seq_one_letter_code
_entity_poly.pdbx_strand_id
1 'polypeptide(L)'
;METFFNLIQEVQKPGLCHRCGGCVTFCTAVNFGALELDVDGKPRYGEIEKCIECGLCYSICPEVDELEDETRRKASWSSPNGRIIETTVAQAKDAGIRNKGTDGGVVTALLLHLFDAGRIDGAIVAKPEGPFQRRPCLATTREEILNAAGFYFDTSHGMAHMSEKYITHPSIEEFAPMVQKGLRRVALVGTPCQIKAFRRMDVLGIVPADSIAYCLGLF
;
A
#
# COMPACT_ATOMS: atom_id res chain seq x y z
N MET A 1 -9.61 13.16 21.61
CA MET A 1 -9.35 12.80 20.19
C MET A 1 -7.90 12.40 20.11
N GLU A 2 -7.64 11.18 19.68
CA GLU A 2 -6.29 10.65 19.54
C GLU A 2 -5.60 11.27 18.32
N THR A 3 -4.31 11.54 18.41
CA THR A 3 -3.53 12.24 17.37
C THR A 3 -2.31 11.44 16.95
N PHE A 4 -1.45 12.00 16.12
CA PHE A 4 -0.18 11.36 15.76
C PHE A 4 0.73 11.15 16.98
N PHE A 5 0.61 12.00 18.01
CA PHE A 5 1.34 11.80 19.26
C PHE A 5 0.95 10.47 19.92
N ASN A 6 -0.32 10.11 19.91
CA ASN A 6 -0.81 8.83 20.41
C ASN A 6 -0.26 7.66 19.59
N LEU A 7 -0.17 7.78 18.26
CA LEU A 7 0.50 6.76 17.42
C LEU A 7 1.97 6.55 17.82
N ILE A 8 2.68 7.62 18.18
CA ILE A 8 4.06 7.47 18.65
C ILE A 8 4.09 6.66 19.96
N GLN A 9 3.18 6.93 20.90
CA GLN A 9 3.17 6.26 22.19
C GLN A 9 2.68 4.82 22.13
N GLU A 10 1.60 4.57 21.37
CA GLU A 10 0.83 3.33 21.40
C GLU A 10 1.25 2.35 20.31
N VAL A 11 1.81 2.84 19.21
CA VAL A 11 2.16 2.02 18.05
C VAL A 11 3.66 2.01 17.77
N GLN A 12 4.30 3.19 17.74
CA GLN A 12 5.70 3.24 17.37
C GLN A 12 6.65 2.82 18.48
N LYS A 13 6.43 3.29 19.72
CA LYS A 13 7.28 2.93 20.87
C LYS A 13 7.21 1.44 21.22
N PRO A 14 6.04 0.78 21.20
CA PRO A 14 5.95 -0.65 21.37
C PRO A 14 6.50 -1.48 20.20
N GLY A 15 6.89 -0.86 19.08
CA GLY A 15 7.42 -1.56 17.90
C GLY A 15 6.37 -2.17 16.98
N LEU A 16 5.10 -1.77 17.09
CA LEU A 16 4.00 -2.27 16.28
C LEU A 16 3.90 -1.60 14.89
N CYS A 17 4.64 -0.51 14.66
CA CYS A 17 4.58 0.24 13.43
C CYS A 17 5.18 -0.53 12.25
N HIS A 18 4.35 -0.95 11.30
CA HIS A 18 4.77 -1.63 10.05
C HIS A 18 5.32 -0.70 8.98
N ARG A 19 5.44 0.60 9.26
CA ARG A 19 5.92 1.61 8.29
C ARG A 19 5.12 1.63 6.99
N CYS A 20 3.82 1.34 7.06
CA CYS A 20 2.93 1.30 5.89
C CYS A 20 2.72 2.67 5.23
N GLY A 21 3.07 3.77 5.91
CA GLY A 21 3.01 5.14 5.41
C GLY A 21 1.62 5.77 5.37
N GLY A 22 0.55 5.06 5.76
CA GLY A 22 -0.82 5.55 5.67
C GLY A 22 -1.05 6.90 6.33
N CYS A 23 -0.54 7.07 7.54
CA CYS A 23 -0.66 8.33 8.30
C CYS A 23 0.05 9.50 7.60
N VAL A 24 1.23 9.26 7.02
CA VAL A 24 1.98 10.27 6.28
C VAL A 24 1.30 10.60 4.96
N THR A 25 0.92 9.58 4.19
CA THR A 25 0.25 9.76 2.89
C THR A 25 -1.03 10.59 3.04
N PHE A 26 -1.85 10.29 4.04
CA PHE A 26 -3.03 11.10 4.32
C PHE A 26 -2.65 12.54 4.64
N CYS A 27 -1.72 12.75 5.57
CA CYS A 27 -1.39 14.08 6.08
C CYS A 27 -0.65 14.93 5.03
N THR A 28 0.30 14.34 4.31
CA THR A 28 1.20 15.07 3.41
C THR A 28 0.67 15.12 1.99
N ALA A 29 0.21 13.98 1.45
CA ALA A 29 -0.20 13.89 0.06
C ALA A 29 -1.58 14.52 -0.20
N VAL A 30 -2.46 14.53 0.80
CA VAL A 30 -3.86 14.90 0.64
C VAL A 30 -4.23 16.18 1.39
N ASN A 31 -3.55 16.50 2.51
CA ASN A 31 -3.98 17.57 3.41
C ASN A 31 -2.86 18.55 3.84
N PHE A 32 -2.38 18.45 5.07
CA PHE A 32 -1.69 19.53 5.77
C PHE A 32 -0.16 19.50 5.66
N GLY A 33 0.44 18.33 5.42
CA GLY A 33 1.88 18.20 5.30
C GLY A 33 2.63 18.26 6.63
N ALA A 34 1.99 17.90 7.73
CA ALA A 34 2.62 17.89 9.05
C ALA A 34 3.51 16.68 9.32
N LEU A 35 3.31 15.57 8.58
CA LEU A 35 4.01 14.31 8.77
C LEU A 35 4.90 13.99 7.57
N GLU A 36 6.03 13.35 7.85
CA GLU A 36 6.96 12.84 6.84
C GLU A 36 7.49 11.47 7.22
N LEU A 37 8.14 10.79 6.27
CA LEU A 37 8.94 9.59 6.56
C LEU A 37 10.39 9.98 6.81
N ASP A 38 11.01 9.40 7.83
CA ASP A 38 12.44 9.51 8.02
C ASP A 38 13.22 8.58 7.05
N VAL A 39 14.55 8.59 7.15
CA VAL A 39 15.44 7.80 6.29
C VAL A 39 15.21 6.29 6.37
N ASP A 40 14.62 5.83 7.47
CA ASP A 40 14.29 4.42 7.72
C ASP A 40 12.84 4.09 7.33
N GLY A 41 12.11 5.03 6.73
CA GLY A 41 10.70 4.89 6.37
C GLY A 41 9.74 4.96 7.56
N LYS A 42 10.17 5.46 8.72
CA LYS A 42 9.34 5.59 9.92
C LYS A 42 8.62 6.95 9.92
N PRO A 43 7.31 6.98 10.17
CA PRO A 43 6.56 8.23 10.26
C PRO A 43 7.03 9.11 11.42
N ARG A 44 7.17 10.40 11.16
CA ARG A 44 7.51 11.42 12.17
C ARG A 44 6.84 12.76 11.86
N TYR A 45 6.87 13.70 12.82
CA TYR A 45 6.55 15.10 12.51
C TYR A 45 7.67 15.69 11.64
N GLY A 46 7.29 16.28 10.51
CA GLY A 46 8.14 17.15 9.70
C GLY A 46 7.93 18.60 10.09
N GLU A 47 6.71 19.10 9.91
CA GLU A 47 6.30 20.47 10.23
C GLU A 47 5.13 20.42 11.24
N ILE A 48 5.45 20.28 12.53
CA ILE A 48 4.46 20.06 13.59
C ILE A 48 3.43 21.21 13.69
N GLU A 49 3.82 22.41 13.37
CA GLU A 49 2.96 23.61 13.36
C GLU A 49 1.84 23.53 12.30
N LYS A 50 1.97 22.67 11.32
CA LYS A 50 0.91 22.37 10.36
C LYS A 50 -0.09 21.34 10.87
N CYS A 51 0.18 20.71 12.01
CA CYS A 51 -0.71 19.72 12.59
C CYS A 51 -1.91 20.39 13.27
N ILE A 52 -3.10 20.14 12.73
CA ILE A 52 -4.36 20.63 13.31
C ILE A 52 -5.00 19.64 14.30
N GLU A 53 -4.28 18.61 14.68
CA GLU A 53 -4.74 17.57 15.62
C GLU A 53 -6.07 16.91 15.23
N CYS A 54 -6.35 16.74 13.92
CA CYS A 54 -7.61 16.19 13.42
C CYS A 54 -7.84 14.71 13.75
N GLY A 55 -6.85 13.98 14.25
CA GLY A 55 -6.96 12.58 14.65
C GLY A 55 -7.00 11.55 13.52
N LEU A 56 -7.21 11.97 12.27
CA LEU A 56 -7.40 11.03 11.15
C LEU A 56 -6.20 10.12 10.88
N CYS A 57 -4.98 10.60 11.12
CA CYS A 57 -3.77 9.77 11.02
C CYS A 57 -3.79 8.61 12.04
N TYR A 58 -4.41 8.80 13.19
CA TYR A 58 -4.64 7.75 14.19
C TYR A 58 -5.69 6.76 13.70
N SER A 59 -6.87 7.23 13.31
CA SER A 59 -7.99 6.40 12.88
C SER A 59 -7.67 5.49 11.68
N ILE A 60 -6.84 5.96 10.73
CA ILE A 60 -6.44 5.16 9.56
C ILE A 60 -5.31 4.17 9.84
N CYS A 61 -4.66 4.24 11.01
CA CYS A 61 -3.57 3.32 11.35
C CYS A 61 -4.09 1.87 11.48
N PRO A 62 -3.51 0.89 10.77
CA PRO A 62 -3.97 -0.50 10.83
C PRO A 62 -3.80 -1.17 12.21
N GLU A 63 -2.98 -0.58 13.08
CA GLU A 63 -2.64 -1.13 14.41
C GLU A 63 -3.52 -0.60 15.55
N VAL A 64 -4.47 0.28 15.26
CA VAL A 64 -5.46 0.71 16.24
C VAL A 64 -6.82 0.05 15.96
N ASP A 65 -7.66 -0.11 16.97
CA ASP A 65 -8.96 -0.77 16.80
C ASP A 65 -10.05 0.15 16.25
N GLU A 66 -9.81 1.45 16.27
CA GLU A 66 -10.71 2.43 15.68
C GLU A 66 -10.98 2.10 14.20
N LEU A 67 -12.22 2.15 13.75
CA LEU A 67 -12.67 1.77 12.41
C LEU A 67 -12.53 0.28 12.02
N GLU A 68 -12.15 -0.61 12.93
CA GLU A 68 -12.01 -2.04 12.59
C GLU A 68 -13.35 -2.64 12.16
N ASP A 69 -14.41 -2.40 12.93
CA ASP A 69 -15.73 -2.95 12.63
C ASP A 69 -16.35 -2.36 11.36
N GLU A 70 -16.19 -1.06 11.11
CA GLU A 70 -16.64 -0.40 9.89
C GLU A 70 -15.91 -0.94 8.67
N THR A 71 -14.59 -1.11 8.78
CA THR A 71 -13.74 -1.66 7.71
C THR A 71 -14.14 -3.11 7.40
N ARG A 72 -14.35 -3.93 8.43
CA ARG A 72 -14.82 -5.31 8.28
C ARG A 72 -16.20 -5.39 7.64
N ARG A 73 -17.11 -4.54 8.07
CA ARG A 73 -18.47 -4.47 7.52
C ARG A 73 -18.47 -4.09 6.05
N LYS A 74 -17.71 -3.05 5.69
CA LYS A 74 -17.57 -2.60 4.29
C LYS A 74 -16.93 -3.67 3.40
N ALA A 75 -15.96 -4.42 3.94
CA ALA A 75 -15.31 -5.53 3.25
C ALA A 75 -16.15 -6.83 3.21
N SER A 76 -17.33 -6.87 3.85
CA SER A 76 -18.12 -8.10 4.05
C SER A 76 -17.27 -9.22 4.68
N TRP A 77 -16.45 -8.85 5.66
CA TRP A 77 -15.54 -9.77 6.33
C TRP A 77 -16.30 -10.75 7.23
N SER A 78 -15.88 -12.00 7.25
CA SER A 78 -16.43 -13.05 8.15
C SER A 78 -15.29 -13.75 8.89
N SER A 79 -15.50 -14.01 10.19
CA SER A 79 -14.53 -14.71 11.04
C SER A 79 -14.40 -16.19 10.62
N PRO A 80 -13.20 -16.80 10.72
CA PRO A 80 -11.93 -16.18 11.13
C PRO A 80 -11.11 -15.60 9.97
N ASN A 81 -11.39 -15.99 8.71
CA ASN A 81 -10.47 -15.80 7.57
C ASN A 81 -10.91 -14.68 6.61
N GLY A 82 -12.00 -13.96 6.92
CA GLY A 82 -12.56 -12.99 6.00
C GLY A 82 -13.48 -13.62 4.95
N ARG A 83 -13.86 -12.85 3.93
CA ARG A 83 -14.69 -13.33 2.83
C ARG A 83 -13.83 -14.01 1.78
N ILE A 84 -13.83 -15.32 1.76
CA ILE A 84 -13.21 -16.13 0.71
C ILE A 84 -14.26 -16.47 -0.34
N ILE A 85 -13.98 -16.12 -1.61
CA ILE A 85 -14.84 -16.49 -2.75
C ILE A 85 -14.30 -17.77 -3.36
N GLU A 86 -12.98 -17.80 -3.65
CA GLU A 86 -12.33 -18.93 -4.28
C GLU A 86 -10.83 -18.93 -3.89
N THR A 87 -10.23 -20.13 -3.83
CA THR A 87 -8.79 -20.29 -3.64
C THR A 87 -8.27 -21.14 -4.81
N THR A 88 -7.30 -20.58 -5.56
CA THR A 88 -6.74 -21.22 -6.74
C THR A 88 -5.22 -21.16 -6.76
N VAL A 89 -4.59 -22.12 -7.43
CA VAL A 89 -3.18 -22.06 -7.80
C VAL A 89 -3.08 -21.65 -9.27
N ALA A 90 -2.35 -20.60 -9.57
CA ALA A 90 -2.29 -20.02 -10.91
C ALA A 90 -0.89 -19.52 -11.27
N GLN A 91 -0.64 -19.43 -12.57
CA GLN A 91 0.54 -18.76 -13.13
C GLN A 91 0.15 -18.00 -14.41
N ALA A 92 0.95 -17.02 -14.79
CA ALA A 92 0.77 -16.29 -16.04
C ALA A 92 0.93 -17.24 -17.24
N LYS A 93 0.03 -17.15 -18.23
CA LYS A 93 0.13 -17.92 -19.48
C LYS A 93 1.32 -17.47 -20.32
N ASP A 94 1.55 -16.16 -20.37
CA ASP A 94 2.68 -15.56 -21.08
C ASP A 94 4.00 -15.89 -20.37
N ALA A 95 4.94 -16.51 -21.10
CA ALA A 95 6.23 -16.91 -20.55
C ALA A 95 7.11 -15.69 -20.18
N GLY A 96 7.01 -14.58 -20.90
CA GLY A 96 7.74 -13.36 -20.61
C GLY A 96 7.31 -12.73 -19.28
N ILE A 97 5.99 -12.70 -19.03
CA ILE A 97 5.44 -12.23 -17.74
C ILE A 97 5.84 -13.20 -16.63
N ARG A 98 5.71 -14.50 -16.86
CA ARG A 98 6.04 -15.53 -15.87
C ARG A 98 7.51 -15.48 -15.44
N ASN A 99 8.42 -15.27 -16.40
CA ASN A 99 9.86 -15.21 -16.15
C ASN A 99 10.31 -13.90 -15.45
N LYS A 100 9.57 -12.81 -15.64
CA LYS A 100 9.82 -11.54 -14.94
C LYS A 100 9.20 -11.49 -13.54
N GLY A 101 8.10 -12.23 -13.34
CA GLY A 101 7.38 -12.25 -12.06
C GLY A 101 8.04 -13.21 -11.07
N THR A 102 7.84 -12.94 -9.79
CA THR A 102 8.06 -13.92 -8.73
C THR A 102 6.82 -14.82 -8.67
N ASP A 103 7.02 -16.11 -8.36
CA ASP A 103 5.92 -17.07 -8.12
C ASP A 103 4.84 -17.10 -9.23
N GLY A 104 5.29 -17.13 -10.50
CA GLY A 104 4.42 -17.33 -11.64
C GLY A 104 3.80 -16.07 -12.26
N GLY A 105 4.07 -14.86 -11.73
CA GLY A 105 3.71 -13.59 -12.38
C GLY A 105 2.22 -13.25 -12.44
N VAL A 106 1.40 -13.84 -11.55
CA VAL A 106 -0.08 -13.70 -11.57
C VAL A 106 -0.51 -12.24 -11.40
N VAL A 107 0.05 -11.51 -10.44
CA VAL A 107 -0.31 -10.11 -10.18
C VAL A 107 -0.04 -9.24 -11.41
N THR A 108 1.13 -9.39 -12.02
CA THR A 108 1.48 -8.66 -13.25
C THR A 108 0.53 -8.99 -14.41
N ALA A 109 0.19 -10.28 -14.58
CA ALA A 109 -0.75 -10.69 -15.62
C ALA A 109 -2.15 -10.10 -15.41
N LEU A 110 -2.64 -10.05 -14.16
CA LEU A 110 -3.92 -9.44 -13.81
C LEU A 110 -3.91 -7.94 -14.10
N LEU A 111 -2.87 -7.23 -13.67
CA LEU A 111 -2.73 -5.79 -13.92
C LEU A 111 -2.71 -5.48 -15.41
N LEU A 112 -1.93 -6.22 -16.20
CA LEU A 112 -1.87 -6.03 -17.65
C LEU A 112 -3.24 -6.32 -18.29
N HIS A 113 -3.93 -7.37 -17.86
CA HIS A 113 -5.28 -7.65 -18.35
C HIS A 113 -6.27 -6.51 -18.04
N LEU A 114 -6.26 -6.00 -16.81
CA LEU A 114 -7.14 -4.90 -16.42
C LEU A 114 -6.81 -3.61 -17.20
N PHE A 115 -5.53 -3.35 -17.44
CA PHE A 115 -5.06 -2.20 -18.21
C PHE A 115 -5.45 -2.32 -19.68
N ASP A 116 -5.15 -3.44 -20.32
CA ASP A 116 -5.47 -3.70 -21.73
C ASP A 116 -6.98 -3.70 -21.98
N ALA A 117 -7.79 -4.13 -21.00
CA ALA A 117 -9.25 -4.08 -21.04
C ALA A 117 -9.84 -2.67 -20.71
N GLY A 118 -9.00 -1.65 -20.45
CA GLY A 118 -9.44 -0.31 -20.09
C GLY A 118 -10.19 -0.24 -18.75
N ARG A 119 -9.96 -1.22 -17.86
CA ARG A 119 -10.59 -1.27 -16.53
C ARG A 119 -9.82 -0.45 -15.50
N ILE A 120 -8.53 -0.18 -15.73
CA ILE A 120 -7.69 0.70 -14.95
C ILE A 120 -6.94 1.67 -15.86
N ASP A 121 -6.68 2.86 -15.33
CA ASP A 121 -5.90 3.93 -15.98
C ASP A 121 -4.41 3.86 -15.58
N GLY A 122 -4.11 3.09 -14.56
CA GLY A 122 -2.77 2.86 -14.02
C GLY A 122 -2.77 1.94 -12.82
N ALA A 123 -1.60 1.67 -12.29
CA ALA A 123 -1.41 0.85 -11.11
C ALA A 123 -0.33 1.43 -10.19
N ILE A 124 -0.59 1.45 -8.90
CA ILE A 124 0.42 1.72 -7.89
C ILE A 124 1.10 0.38 -7.59
N VAL A 125 2.37 0.29 -7.94
CA VAL A 125 3.21 -0.90 -7.85
C VAL A 125 4.56 -0.55 -7.25
N ALA A 126 5.42 -1.54 -7.01
CA ALA A 126 6.79 -1.31 -6.57
C ALA A 126 7.76 -1.71 -7.69
N LYS A 127 8.50 -0.75 -8.24
CA LYS A 127 9.54 -0.99 -9.25
C LYS A 127 10.90 -1.29 -8.62
N PRO A 128 11.76 -2.11 -9.25
CA PRO A 128 13.13 -2.31 -8.80
C PRO A 128 13.97 -1.04 -9.00
N GLU A 129 14.78 -0.70 -8.01
CA GLU A 129 15.78 0.41 -8.10
C GLU A 129 17.22 -0.08 -7.95
N GLY A 130 17.41 -1.31 -7.48
CA GLY A 130 18.74 -1.91 -7.28
C GLY A 130 18.61 -3.31 -6.68
N PRO A 131 19.71 -3.94 -6.36
CA PRO A 131 19.71 -5.19 -5.64
C PRO A 131 18.98 -4.98 -4.30
N PHE A 132 17.91 -5.75 -4.07
CA PHE A 132 17.13 -5.73 -2.84
C PHE A 132 16.41 -4.41 -2.52
N GLN A 133 16.29 -3.49 -3.48
CA GLN A 133 15.59 -2.22 -3.30
C GLN A 133 14.44 -2.11 -4.29
N ARG A 134 13.28 -1.75 -3.77
CA ARG A 134 12.09 -1.43 -4.56
C ARG A 134 11.47 -0.15 -4.04
N ARG A 135 11.01 0.66 -4.96
CA ARG A 135 10.32 1.91 -4.66
C ARG A 135 8.91 1.91 -5.25
N PRO A 136 7.93 2.47 -4.57
CA PRO A 136 6.61 2.69 -5.15
C PRO A 136 6.72 3.47 -6.45
N CYS A 137 5.84 3.17 -7.37
CA CYS A 137 5.65 3.98 -8.57
C CYS A 137 4.21 3.87 -9.07
N LEU A 138 3.73 4.96 -9.64
CA LEU A 138 2.49 5.02 -10.37
C LEU A 138 2.76 4.65 -11.84
N ALA A 139 2.55 3.39 -12.17
CA ALA A 139 2.67 2.88 -13.55
C ALA A 139 1.42 3.25 -14.36
N THR A 140 1.60 4.00 -15.43
CA THR A 140 0.53 4.49 -16.31
C THR A 140 0.62 3.96 -17.73
N THR A 141 1.59 3.11 -17.97
CA THR A 141 1.78 2.41 -19.24
C THR A 141 1.92 0.92 -19.04
N ARG A 142 1.63 0.15 -20.10
CA ARG A 142 1.79 -1.31 -20.09
C ARG A 142 3.23 -1.73 -19.80
N GLU A 143 4.19 -0.99 -20.33
CA GLU A 143 5.61 -1.25 -20.14
C GLU A 143 6.04 -1.00 -18.69
N GLU A 144 5.59 0.10 -18.07
CA GLU A 144 5.87 0.39 -16.67
C GLU A 144 5.32 -0.68 -15.74
N ILE A 145 4.08 -1.18 -15.99
CA ILE A 145 3.49 -2.28 -15.25
C ILE A 145 4.34 -3.56 -15.38
N LEU A 146 4.78 -3.88 -16.58
CA LEU A 146 5.61 -5.07 -16.85
C LEU A 146 6.99 -4.95 -16.22
N ASN A 147 7.59 -3.75 -16.22
CA ASN A 147 8.90 -3.50 -15.63
C ASN A 147 8.87 -3.45 -14.10
N ALA A 148 7.71 -3.28 -13.50
CA ALA A 148 7.51 -3.41 -12.05
C ALA A 148 7.32 -4.87 -11.59
N ALA A 149 7.33 -5.85 -12.50
CA ALA A 149 7.16 -7.26 -12.15
C ALA A 149 8.24 -7.76 -11.18
N GLY A 150 7.89 -8.78 -10.40
CA GLY A 150 8.76 -9.41 -9.41
C GLY A 150 8.58 -8.83 -8.00
N PHE A 151 8.99 -9.61 -7.02
CA PHE A 151 8.97 -9.27 -5.61
C PHE A 151 10.19 -9.91 -4.94
N TYR A 152 10.92 -9.17 -4.12
CA TYR A 152 12.21 -9.64 -3.61
C TYR A 152 12.19 -10.04 -2.12
N PHE A 153 11.07 -10.49 -1.59
CA PHE A 153 11.07 -11.08 -0.26
C PHE A 153 11.22 -12.61 -0.34
N ASP A 154 12.36 -13.05 -0.83
CA ASP A 154 12.75 -14.44 -0.66
C ASP A 154 13.52 -14.60 0.64
N THR A 155 12.82 -14.90 1.72
CA THR A 155 13.40 -15.28 3.01
C THR A 155 13.78 -16.75 3.05
N SER A 156 13.46 -17.53 2.01
CA SER A 156 13.65 -18.98 1.95
C SER A 156 15.12 -19.41 1.98
N HIS A 157 16.03 -18.50 1.64
CA HIS A 157 17.47 -18.80 1.55
C HIS A 157 18.31 -18.26 2.73
N GLY A 158 17.72 -18.15 3.93
CA GLY A 158 18.47 -17.71 5.10
C GLY A 158 18.85 -16.23 5.10
N MET A 159 18.21 -15.43 4.27
CA MET A 159 18.43 -13.97 4.15
C MET A 159 17.74 -13.17 5.26
N ALA A 160 17.22 -13.83 6.30
CA ALA A 160 16.56 -13.18 7.42
C ALA A 160 17.42 -12.07 8.08
N HIS A 161 18.74 -12.24 8.11
CA HIS A 161 19.67 -11.22 8.61
C HIS A 161 19.78 -9.99 7.71
N MET A 162 19.35 -10.08 6.46
CA MET A 162 19.31 -8.94 5.55
C MET A 162 17.95 -8.24 5.58
N SER A 163 16.92 -8.86 6.14
CA SER A 163 15.57 -8.28 6.19
C SER A 163 15.51 -6.96 6.97
N GLU A 164 16.39 -6.76 7.93
CA GLU A 164 16.52 -5.49 8.66
C GLU A 164 17.00 -4.33 7.78
N LYS A 165 17.60 -4.64 6.62
CA LYS A 165 18.10 -3.66 5.65
C LYS A 165 17.15 -3.42 4.47
N TYR A 166 16.03 -4.15 4.40
CA TYR A 166 15.03 -3.93 3.36
C TYR A 166 14.11 -2.79 3.75
N ILE A 167 14.25 -1.68 3.09
CA ILE A 167 13.31 -0.57 3.20
C ILE A 167 12.21 -0.81 2.18
N THR A 168 11.04 -1.20 2.66
CA THR A 168 9.81 -1.17 1.87
C THR A 168 9.22 0.23 1.95
N HIS A 169 9.34 0.97 0.87
CA HIS A 169 8.62 2.22 0.74
C HIS A 169 7.12 1.96 0.63
N PRO A 170 6.29 2.73 1.33
CA PRO A 170 4.84 2.51 1.32
C PRO A 170 4.24 2.88 -0.05
N SER A 171 3.60 1.91 -0.69
CA SER A 171 2.96 2.09 -2.01
C SER A 171 1.92 3.22 -2.01
N ILE A 172 1.30 3.50 -0.89
CA ILE A 172 0.28 4.56 -0.77
C ILE A 172 0.85 5.98 -0.86
N GLU A 173 2.17 6.17 -0.85
CA GLU A 173 2.80 7.47 -1.16
C GLU A 173 2.46 7.95 -2.58
N GLU A 174 2.18 7.02 -3.50
CA GLU A 174 1.83 7.35 -4.88
C GLU A 174 0.41 7.93 -5.05
N PHE A 175 -0.34 8.10 -3.97
CA PHE A 175 -1.65 8.76 -4.02
C PHE A 175 -1.55 10.21 -4.45
N ALA A 176 -0.49 10.93 -4.07
CA ALA A 176 -0.30 12.32 -4.50
C ALA A 176 -0.08 12.43 -6.02
N PRO A 177 0.86 11.70 -6.63
CA PRO A 177 1.00 11.66 -8.09
C PRO A 177 -0.28 11.20 -8.81
N MET A 178 -1.02 10.25 -8.25
CA MET A 178 -2.29 9.78 -8.81
C MET A 178 -3.32 10.91 -8.90
N VAL A 179 -3.48 11.68 -7.83
CA VAL A 179 -4.40 12.83 -7.77
C VAL A 179 -3.96 13.92 -8.75
N GLN A 180 -2.67 14.25 -8.77
CA GLN A 180 -2.12 15.28 -9.68
C GLN A 180 -2.34 14.93 -11.15
N LYS A 181 -2.27 13.66 -11.52
CA LYS A 181 -2.57 13.17 -12.88
C LYS A 181 -4.06 13.00 -13.16
N GLY A 182 -4.93 13.20 -12.18
CA GLY A 182 -6.38 13.06 -12.32
C GLY A 182 -6.85 11.65 -12.63
N LEU A 183 -6.09 10.61 -12.24
CA LEU A 183 -6.46 9.22 -12.48
C LEU A 183 -7.60 8.81 -11.54
N ARG A 184 -8.57 8.03 -12.07
CA ARG A 184 -9.78 7.67 -11.32
C ARG A 184 -10.03 6.17 -11.21
N ARG A 185 -9.29 5.34 -11.94
CA ARG A 185 -9.44 3.88 -11.91
C ARG A 185 -8.05 3.25 -11.78
N VAL A 186 -7.52 3.23 -10.58
CA VAL A 186 -6.16 2.77 -10.31
C VAL A 186 -6.20 1.45 -9.54
N ALA A 187 -5.30 0.53 -9.85
CA ALA A 187 -5.06 -0.66 -9.04
C ALA A 187 -3.98 -0.35 -7.99
N LEU A 188 -4.21 -0.75 -6.75
CA LEU A 188 -3.22 -0.69 -5.67
C LEU A 188 -2.67 -2.08 -5.41
N VAL A 189 -1.36 -2.26 -5.55
CA VAL A 189 -0.64 -3.45 -5.11
C VAL A 189 0.14 -3.11 -3.86
N GLY A 190 -0.08 -3.85 -2.78
CA GLY A 190 0.55 -3.53 -1.50
C GLY A 190 0.50 -4.65 -0.48
N THR A 191 1.20 -4.45 0.61
CA THR A 191 1.17 -5.34 1.78
C THR A 191 -0.16 -5.23 2.53
N PRO A 192 -0.52 -6.20 3.39
CA PRO A 192 -1.77 -6.16 4.15
C PRO A 192 -1.98 -4.88 4.93
N CYS A 193 -0.96 -4.34 5.58
CA CYS A 193 -1.06 -3.09 6.34
C CYS A 193 -1.33 -1.87 5.44
N GLN A 194 -0.75 -1.82 4.25
CA GLN A 194 -1.03 -0.76 3.27
C GLN A 194 -2.47 -0.84 2.76
N ILE A 195 -2.94 -2.05 2.42
CA ILE A 195 -4.33 -2.27 2.00
C ILE A 195 -5.31 -1.92 3.13
N LYS A 196 -4.99 -2.30 4.37
CA LYS A 196 -5.85 -1.97 5.53
C LYS A 196 -5.91 -0.46 5.77
N ALA A 197 -4.78 0.25 5.72
CA ALA A 197 -4.76 1.70 5.82
C ALA A 197 -5.61 2.38 4.72
N PHE A 198 -5.46 1.93 3.47
CA PHE A 198 -6.30 2.37 2.37
C PHE A 198 -7.79 2.11 2.63
N ARG A 199 -8.17 0.90 3.09
CA ARG A 199 -9.56 0.55 3.38
C ARG A 199 -10.18 1.46 4.45
N ARG A 200 -9.40 1.88 5.43
CA ARG A 200 -9.84 2.84 6.45
C ARG A 200 -10.05 4.24 5.87
N MET A 201 -9.16 4.70 4.98
CA MET A 201 -9.38 5.94 4.22
C MET A 201 -10.68 5.87 3.39
N ASP A 202 -10.94 4.74 2.75
CA ASP A 202 -12.14 4.49 1.97
C ASP A 202 -13.42 4.46 2.85
N VAL A 203 -13.34 3.93 4.07
CA VAL A 203 -14.46 3.98 5.05
C VAL A 203 -14.77 5.41 5.46
N LEU A 204 -13.74 6.22 5.68
CA LEU A 204 -13.90 7.64 6.05
C LEU A 204 -14.29 8.53 4.87
N GLY A 205 -14.37 7.99 3.65
CA GLY A 205 -14.67 8.78 2.45
C GLY A 205 -13.58 9.78 2.09
N ILE A 206 -12.33 9.48 2.46
CA ILE A 206 -11.20 10.37 2.18
C ILE A 206 -10.83 10.27 0.70
N VAL A 207 -10.89 11.38 0.00
CA VAL A 207 -10.30 11.50 -1.35
C VAL A 207 -8.77 11.37 -1.21
N PRO A 208 -8.09 10.55 -1.99
CA PRO A 208 -8.50 9.95 -3.27
C PRO A 208 -8.84 8.45 -3.20
N ALA A 209 -9.30 7.92 -2.09
CA ALA A 209 -9.59 6.49 -1.95
C ALA A 209 -10.62 5.99 -2.99
N ASP A 210 -11.54 6.84 -3.42
CA ASP A 210 -12.53 6.55 -4.46
C ASP A 210 -11.92 6.28 -5.85
N SER A 211 -10.67 6.68 -6.06
CA SER A 211 -9.93 6.42 -7.30
C SER A 211 -9.28 5.03 -7.36
N ILE A 212 -9.26 4.29 -6.26
CA ILE A 212 -8.72 2.92 -6.24
C ILE A 212 -9.83 1.92 -6.58
N ALA A 213 -9.77 1.38 -7.79
CA ALA A 213 -10.76 0.43 -8.30
C ALA A 213 -10.47 -1.02 -7.88
N TYR A 214 -9.21 -1.39 -7.71
CA TYR A 214 -8.76 -2.74 -7.37
C TYR A 214 -7.64 -2.71 -6.33
N CYS A 215 -7.68 -3.68 -5.40
CA CYS A 215 -6.59 -3.92 -4.45
C CYS A 215 -6.07 -5.34 -4.61
N LEU A 216 -4.76 -5.48 -4.76
CA LEU A 216 -4.06 -6.76 -4.82
C LEU A 216 -3.10 -6.84 -3.64
N GLY A 217 -3.43 -7.67 -2.66
CA GLY A 217 -2.59 -7.89 -1.48
C GLY A 217 -1.48 -8.91 -1.78
N LEU A 218 -0.28 -8.61 -1.31
CA LEU A 218 0.87 -9.50 -1.35
C LEU A 218 1.19 -9.95 0.07
N PHE A 219 1.36 -11.26 0.29
CA PHE A 219 1.63 -11.87 1.59
C PHE A 219 2.98 -12.56 1.60
#